data_930586e10b4120998d89b80b48d6492b
#
_entry.id   930586e10b4120998d89b80b48d6492b
#
_cell.length_a   1.000
_cell.length_b   1.000
_cell.length_c   1.000
_cell.angle_alpha   90.00
_cell.angle_beta   90.00
_cell.angle_gamma   90.00
#
_symmetry.space_group_name_H-M   'P 1'
#
loop_
_entity.id
_entity.type
_entity.pdbx_description
1 polymer ?
#
loop_
_entity_poly.entity_id
_entity_poly.type
_entity_poly.pdbx_seq_one_letter_code
_entity_poly.pdbx_strand_id
1 'polypeptide(L)'
;MMRILSVIGALFLGGALLTSCTTSGLVSTLVVLPDTQTYLEQCPEVFESQVDWLVANRKKIDAVFQVGDLTQDNSPVEWAYMQKAFHRVSQAGIPYSVVWGNHDIGSKPGKFSDIHNTAMANKYFPLSGYKR
;
A
#
# COMPACT_ATOMS: atom_id res chain seq x y z
N MET A 1 -64.53 26.64 -54.81
CA MET A 1 -63.15 27.14 -54.50
C MET A 1 -62.84 26.68 -53.10
N MET A 2 -62.19 25.50 -53.01
CA MET A 2 -62.02 24.77 -51.75
C MET A 2 -60.55 24.94 -51.29
N ARG A 3 -60.35 25.59 -50.09
CA ARG A 3 -59.00 25.77 -49.51
C ARG A 3 -58.70 24.56 -48.64
N ILE A 4 -57.68 23.80 -49.02
CA ILE A 4 -57.14 22.72 -48.22
C ILE A 4 -56.16 23.34 -47.19
N LEU A 5 -56.47 23.20 -45.92
CA LEU A 5 -55.57 23.59 -44.80
C LEU A 5 -54.66 22.39 -44.52
N SER A 6 -53.40 22.51 -44.87
CA SER A 6 -52.37 21.50 -44.50
C SER A 6 -51.92 21.78 -43.05
N VAL A 7 -52.20 20.84 -42.17
CA VAL A 7 -51.66 20.84 -40.80
C VAL A 7 -50.32 20.08 -40.83
N ILE A 8 -49.24 20.81 -40.64
CA ILE A 8 -47.90 20.21 -40.46
C ILE A 8 -47.77 19.86 -38.99
N GLY A 9 -47.93 18.56 -38.67
CA GLY A 9 -47.65 18.03 -37.35
C GLY A 9 -46.15 17.95 -37.13
N ALA A 10 -45.60 18.77 -36.25
CA ALA A 10 -44.22 18.64 -35.80
C ALA A 10 -44.10 17.46 -34.82
N LEU A 11 -43.46 16.40 -35.29
CA LEU A 11 -43.09 15.26 -34.45
C LEU A 11 -41.89 15.66 -33.59
N PHE A 12 -42.10 15.97 -32.30
CA PHE A 12 -41.00 16.10 -31.33
C PHE A 12 -40.51 14.70 -31.00
N LEU A 13 -39.43 14.25 -31.62
CA LEU A 13 -38.65 13.12 -31.10
C LEU A 13 -37.92 13.59 -29.83
N GLY A 14 -38.50 13.27 -28.69
CA GLY A 14 -37.81 13.39 -27.40
C GLY A 14 -36.64 12.39 -27.37
N GLY A 15 -35.45 12.84 -27.75
CA GLY A 15 -34.24 12.06 -27.55
C GLY A 15 -33.95 12.01 -26.05
N ALA A 16 -34.25 10.85 -25.43
CA ALA A 16 -33.73 10.55 -24.10
C ALA A 16 -32.24 10.43 -24.21
N LEU A 17 -31.52 11.47 -23.77
CA LEU A 17 -30.08 11.41 -23.50
C LEU A 17 -29.87 10.43 -22.35
N LEU A 18 -29.62 9.16 -22.68
CA LEU A 18 -29.07 8.20 -21.74
C LEU A 18 -27.65 8.65 -21.44
N THR A 19 -27.50 9.53 -20.42
CA THR A 19 -26.21 9.76 -19.79
C THR A 19 -25.80 8.43 -19.15
N SER A 20 -24.99 7.67 -19.87
CA SER A 20 -24.26 6.55 -19.30
C SER A 20 -23.37 7.13 -18.21
N CYS A 21 -23.80 6.97 -16.96
CA CYS A 21 -22.94 7.20 -15.82
C CYS A 21 -21.90 6.08 -15.87
N THR A 22 -20.78 6.33 -16.55
CA THR A 22 -19.59 5.50 -16.36
C THR A 22 -19.14 5.77 -14.93
N THR A 23 -19.55 4.92 -14.01
CA THR A 23 -18.84 4.77 -12.75
C THR A 23 -17.44 4.31 -13.13
N SER A 24 -16.51 5.25 -13.23
CA SER A 24 -15.10 4.92 -13.14
C SER A 24 -14.94 4.27 -11.78
N GLY A 25 -14.92 2.94 -11.74
CA GLY A 25 -14.71 2.20 -10.50
C GLY A 25 -13.42 2.73 -9.88
N LEU A 26 -13.49 3.17 -8.62
CA LEU A 26 -12.31 3.52 -7.86
C LEU A 26 -11.45 2.26 -7.79
N VAL A 27 -10.36 2.24 -8.56
CA VAL A 27 -9.38 1.16 -8.52
C VAL A 27 -8.36 1.54 -7.47
N SER A 28 -8.32 0.76 -6.38
CA SER A 28 -7.28 0.90 -5.35
C SER A 28 -6.11 -0.02 -5.65
N THR A 29 -4.91 0.51 -5.53
CA THR A 29 -3.67 -0.25 -5.69
C THR A 29 -3.04 -0.48 -4.32
N LEU A 30 -3.07 -1.73 -3.87
CA LEU A 30 -2.44 -2.18 -2.65
C LEU A 30 -1.18 -2.96 -3.01
N VAL A 31 -0.06 -2.61 -2.41
CA VAL A 31 1.20 -3.34 -2.59
C VAL A 31 1.44 -4.20 -1.35
N VAL A 32 1.72 -5.47 -1.56
CA VAL A 32 2.08 -6.41 -0.50
C VAL A 32 3.56 -6.75 -0.66
N LEU A 33 4.35 -6.47 0.38
CA LEU A 33 5.74 -6.87 0.47
C LEU A 33 5.81 -8.22 1.21
N PRO A 34 6.47 -9.23 0.63
CA PRO A 34 6.68 -10.52 1.28
C PRO A 34 7.75 -10.43 2.35
N ASP A 35 8.11 -11.57 2.94
CA ASP A 35 9.25 -11.71 3.86
C ASP A 35 10.51 -11.09 3.26
N THR A 36 11.14 -10.21 4.01
CA THR A 36 12.34 -9.48 3.57
C THR A 36 13.62 -9.99 4.22
N GLN A 37 13.49 -10.82 5.24
CA GLN A 37 14.56 -11.30 6.12
C GLN A 37 15.81 -11.78 5.36
N THR A 38 15.63 -12.71 4.41
CA THR A 38 16.77 -13.37 3.73
C THR A 38 17.51 -12.40 2.82
N TYR A 39 16.81 -11.59 2.02
CA TYR A 39 17.51 -10.66 1.15
C TYR A 39 17.95 -9.39 1.86
N LEU A 40 17.37 -9.05 3.02
CA LEU A 40 17.92 -8.00 3.86
C LEU A 40 19.33 -8.37 4.37
N GLU A 41 19.54 -9.64 4.69
CA GLU A 41 20.84 -10.16 5.12
C GLU A 41 21.82 -10.31 3.95
N GLN A 42 21.38 -10.91 2.83
CA GLN A 42 22.27 -11.36 1.75
C GLN A 42 22.36 -10.37 0.59
N CYS A 43 21.29 -9.66 0.27
CA CYS A 43 21.19 -8.77 -0.89
C CYS A 43 20.32 -7.54 -0.56
N PRO A 44 20.73 -6.68 0.39
CA PRO A 44 19.92 -5.54 0.85
C PRO A 44 19.53 -4.59 -0.29
N GLU A 45 20.29 -4.54 -1.37
CA GLU A 45 20.00 -3.75 -2.57
C GLU A 45 18.69 -4.18 -3.26
N VAL A 46 18.23 -5.43 -3.06
CA VAL A 46 16.94 -5.91 -3.57
C VAL A 46 15.81 -5.17 -2.86
N PHE A 47 15.90 -5.06 -1.53
CA PHE A 47 14.90 -4.33 -0.75
C PHE A 47 14.96 -2.82 -1.03
N GLU A 48 16.15 -2.25 -1.17
CA GLU A 48 16.30 -0.84 -1.55
C GLU A 48 15.62 -0.56 -2.91
N SER A 49 15.80 -1.45 -3.89
CA SER A 49 15.14 -1.29 -5.20
C SER A 49 13.61 -1.36 -5.11
N GLN A 50 13.06 -2.18 -4.22
CA GLN A 50 11.62 -2.22 -3.96
C GLN A 50 11.13 -0.90 -3.34
N VAL A 51 11.86 -0.36 -2.35
CA VAL A 51 11.53 0.92 -1.73
C VAL A 51 11.63 2.07 -2.76
N ASP A 52 12.65 2.07 -3.60
CA ASP A 52 12.79 3.05 -4.68
C ASP A 52 11.62 3.00 -5.66
N TRP A 53 11.18 1.80 -6.02
CA TRP A 53 10.01 1.60 -6.88
C TRP A 53 8.73 2.11 -6.23
N LEU A 54 8.52 1.84 -4.93
CA LEU A 54 7.36 2.35 -4.18
C LEU A 54 7.35 3.89 -4.23
N VAL A 55 8.46 4.53 -3.89
CA VAL A 55 8.59 5.98 -3.87
C VAL A 55 8.37 6.59 -5.28
N ALA A 56 8.92 5.98 -6.31
CA ALA A 56 8.75 6.42 -7.70
C ALA A 56 7.28 6.31 -8.16
N ASN A 57 6.55 5.30 -7.69
CA ASN A 57 5.16 5.04 -8.06
C ASN A 57 4.13 5.56 -7.04
N ARG A 58 4.52 6.37 -6.06
CA ARG A 58 3.67 6.79 -4.93
C ARG A 58 2.29 7.34 -5.30
N LYS A 59 2.15 7.97 -6.48
CA LYS A 59 0.87 8.52 -6.96
C LYS A 59 -0.13 7.44 -7.40
N LYS A 60 0.31 6.20 -7.54
CA LYS A 60 -0.50 5.05 -7.99
C LYS A 60 -0.77 4.07 -6.87
N ILE A 61 -0.16 4.25 -5.69
CA ILE A 61 -0.21 3.32 -4.57
C ILE A 61 -1.05 3.93 -3.45
N ASP A 62 -2.10 3.23 -3.04
CA ASP A 62 -2.98 3.65 -1.94
C ASP A 62 -2.46 3.19 -0.58
N ALA A 63 -1.87 2.02 -0.50
CA ALA A 63 -1.22 1.53 0.72
C ALA A 63 -0.20 0.41 0.43
N VAL A 64 0.72 0.22 1.39
CA VAL A 64 1.71 -0.85 1.42
C VAL A 64 1.49 -1.71 2.67
N PHE A 65 1.49 -3.02 2.49
CA PHE A 65 1.41 -4.00 3.58
C PHE A 65 2.67 -4.86 3.58
N GLN A 66 3.36 -4.91 4.72
CA GLN A 66 4.46 -5.84 4.97
C GLN A 66 3.93 -6.99 5.82
N VAL A 67 4.10 -8.23 5.33
CA VAL A 67 3.43 -9.40 5.90
C VAL A 67 4.22 -10.17 6.96
N GLY A 68 5.28 -9.56 7.48
CA GLY A 68 6.09 -10.12 8.57
C GLY A 68 7.48 -10.56 8.09
N ASP A 69 8.26 -11.05 9.04
CA ASP A 69 9.67 -11.43 8.85
C ASP A 69 10.47 -10.32 8.16
N LEU A 70 10.42 -9.12 8.78
CA LEU A 70 11.14 -7.94 8.31
C LEU A 70 12.65 -8.13 8.49
N THR A 71 13.04 -8.80 9.60
CA THR A 71 14.43 -9.01 10.00
C THR A 71 14.77 -10.49 9.94
N GLN A 72 16.04 -10.82 9.74
CA GLN A 72 16.52 -12.20 9.84
C GLN A 72 16.80 -12.58 11.30
N ASP A 73 17.49 -11.72 12.04
CA ASP A 73 18.00 -12.02 13.38
C ASP A 73 17.37 -11.19 14.51
N ASN A 74 16.30 -10.42 14.23
CA ASN A 74 15.74 -9.50 15.23
C ASN A 74 16.81 -8.57 15.83
N SER A 75 17.80 -8.18 15.05
CA SER A 75 18.94 -7.38 15.52
C SER A 75 18.66 -5.88 15.41
N PRO A 76 19.29 -5.05 16.30
CA PRO A 76 19.13 -3.59 16.22
C PRO A 76 19.56 -2.98 14.87
N VAL A 77 20.52 -3.59 14.19
CA VAL A 77 21.02 -3.10 12.89
C VAL A 77 19.97 -3.29 11.82
N GLU A 78 19.38 -4.48 11.74
CA GLU A 78 18.32 -4.78 10.78
C GLU A 78 17.07 -3.91 11.02
N TRP A 79 16.66 -3.77 12.28
CA TRP A 79 15.54 -2.91 12.62
C TRP A 79 15.77 -1.45 12.25
N ALA A 80 16.98 -0.92 12.48
CA ALA A 80 17.33 0.44 12.08
C ALA A 80 17.29 0.61 10.55
N TYR A 81 17.72 -0.41 9.81
CA TYR A 81 17.64 -0.44 8.36
C TYR A 81 16.18 -0.41 7.89
N MET A 82 15.34 -1.29 8.42
CA MET A 82 13.92 -1.36 8.08
C MET A 82 13.18 -0.05 8.44
N GLN A 83 13.46 0.52 9.62
CA GLN A 83 12.90 1.81 10.01
C GLN A 83 13.25 2.91 9.01
N LYS A 84 14.52 2.99 8.59
CA LYS A 84 14.97 3.97 7.60
C LYS A 84 14.24 3.78 6.26
N ALA A 85 14.08 2.56 5.80
CA ALA A 85 13.39 2.23 4.56
C ALA A 85 11.92 2.62 4.60
N PHE A 86 11.19 2.24 5.65
CA PHE A 86 9.77 2.60 5.81
C PHE A 86 9.56 4.09 6.10
N HIS A 87 10.56 4.76 6.69
CA HIS A 87 10.53 6.22 6.80
C HIS A 87 10.50 6.89 5.43
N ARG A 88 11.24 6.39 4.44
CA ARG A 88 11.19 6.87 3.04
C ARG A 88 9.80 6.67 2.42
N VAL A 89 9.17 5.50 2.66
CA VAL A 89 7.80 5.21 2.22
C VAL A 89 6.82 6.22 2.83
N SER A 90 6.93 6.45 4.14
CA SER A 90 6.10 7.43 4.86
C SER A 90 6.30 8.86 4.35
N GLN A 91 7.55 9.28 4.13
CA GLN A 91 7.88 10.61 3.58
C GLN A 91 7.34 10.80 2.16
N ALA A 92 7.23 9.73 1.39
CA ALA A 92 6.59 9.77 0.07
C ALA A 92 5.07 9.92 0.15
N GLY A 93 4.48 9.91 1.36
CA GLY A 93 3.05 10.03 1.59
C GLY A 93 2.27 8.73 1.38
N ILE A 94 2.94 7.58 1.34
CA ILE A 94 2.31 6.28 1.17
C ILE A 94 1.95 5.71 2.56
N PRO A 95 0.67 5.46 2.86
CA PRO A 95 0.27 4.74 4.07
C PRO A 95 0.84 3.32 4.05
N TYR A 96 1.30 2.84 5.20
CA TYR A 96 1.76 1.45 5.30
C TYR A 96 1.35 0.80 6.62
N SER A 97 1.33 -0.51 6.62
CA SER A 97 1.18 -1.34 7.81
C SER A 97 2.21 -2.45 7.80
N VAL A 98 2.70 -2.80 8.98
CA VAL A 98 3.61 -3.92 9.18
C VAL A 98 3.00 -4.89 10.18
N VAL A 99 3.26 -6.18 10.02
CA VAL A 99 2.99 -7.21 11.01
C VAL A 99 4.30 -7.90 11.36
N TRP A 100 4.33 -8.59 12.50
CA TRP A 100 5.55 -9.26 12.95
C TRP A 100 5.47 -10.75 12.61
N GLY A 101 6.52 -11.25 11.96
CA GLY A 101 6.73 -12.67 11.76
C GLY A 101 7.52 -13.30 12.91
N ASN A 102 7.88 -14.57 12.76
CA ASN A 102 8.59 -15.30 13.82
C ASN A 102 10.05 -14.82 13.98
N HIS A 103 10.67 -14.29 12.94
CA HIS A 103 12.02 -13.73 12.99
C HIS A 103 12.07 -12.35 13.64
N ASP A 104 10.92 -11.66 13.75
CA ASP A 104 10.82 -10.30 14.30
C ASP A 104 10.60 -10.26 15.81
N ILE A 105 10.38 -11.42 16.44
CA ILE A 105 10.07 -11.55 17.86
C ILE A 105 10.94 -12.62 18.51
N GLY A 106 11.18 -12.47 19.82
CA GLY A 106 11.98 -13.42 20.57
C GLY A 106 12.69 -12.79 21.76
N SER A 107 13.41 -13.60 22.54
CA SER A 107 14.12 -13.16 23.76
C SER A 107 15.34 -12.28 23.47
N LYS A 108 16.00 -12.53 22.34
CA LYS A 108 17.20 -11.82 21.89
C LYS A 108 17.46 -12.08 20.41
N PRO A 109 18.36 -11.33 19.75
CA PRO A 109 18.76 -11.59 18.37
C PRO A 109 19.16 -13.07 18.15
N GLY A 110 18.70 -13.64 17.01
CA GLY A 110 18.91 -15.04 16.64
C GLY A 110 18.08 -16.06 17.45
N LYS A 111 17.09 -15.60 18.22
CA LYS A 111 16.11 -16.45 18.92
C LYS A 111 14.71 -16.14 18.43
N PHE A 112 14.27 -16.97 17.49
CA PHE A 112 13.02 -16.76 16.75
C PHE A 112 11.83 -17.30 17.52
N SER A 113 10.93 -16.43 17.96
CA SER A 113 9.68 -16.77 18.66
C SER A 113 9.83 -17.72 19.87
N ASP A 114 11.02 -17.82 20.46
CA ASP A 114 11.22 -18.60 21.69
C ASP A 114 10.37 -18.07 22.86
N ILE A 115 10.08 -16.79 22.83
CA ILE A 115 9.06 -16.11 23.64
C ILE A 115 8.33 -15.07 22.80
N HIS A 116 7.11 -14.74 23.15
CA HIS A 116 6.36 -13.65 22.49
C HIS A 116 6.84 -12.29 23.04
N ASN A 117 7.92 -11.77 22.47
CA ASN A 117 8.49 -10.47 22.84
C ASN A 117 8.65 -9.57 21.62
N THR A 118 7.86 -8.50 21.56
CA THR A 118 7.85 -7.50 20.47
C THR A 118 8.56 -6.21 20.85
N ALA A 119 9.33 -6.20 21.94
CA ALA A 119 9.95 -4.96 22.46
C ALA A 119 10.87 -4.29 21.44
N MET A 120 11.66 -5.08 20.70
CA MET A 120 12.55 -4.56 19.67
C MET A 120 11.75 -3.96 18.52
N ALA A 121 10.80 -4.70 17.97
CA ALA A 121 9.91 -4.25 16.91
C ALA A 121 9.17 -2.95 17.28
N ASN A 122 8.58 -2.90 18.48
CA ASN A 122 7.87 -1.71 18.98
C ASN A 122 8.77 -0.50 19.24
N LYS A 123 10.06 -0.72 19.50
CA LYS A 123 11.05 0.36 19.62
C LYS A 123 11.25 1.08 18.28
N TYR A 124 11.32 0.35 17.18
CA TYR A 124 11.58 0.91 15.85
C TYR A 124 10.32 1.29 15.10
N PHE A 125 9.21 0.60 15.38
CA PHE A 125 7.87 0.87 14.79
C PHE A 125 6.84 1.09 15.91
N PRO A 126 6.95 2.21 16.67
CA PRO A 126 6.01 2.50 17.75
C PRO A 126 4.62 2.85 17.17
N LEU A 127 3.56 2.42 17.87
CA LEU A 127 2.18 2.75 17.49
C LEU A 127 1.91 4.25 17.33
N SER A 128 2.65 5.09 18.07
CA SER A 128 2.58 6.55 17.96
C SER A 128 3.06 7.08 16.61
N GLY A 129 3.83 6.29 15.86
CA GLY A 129 4.30 6.63 14.52
C GLY A 129 3.23 6.48 13.43
N TYR A 130 2.15 5.75 13.71
CA TYR A 130 1.04 5.59 12.78
C TYR A 130 0.03 6.71 13.00
N LYS A 131 -0.12 7.58 12.01
CA LYS A 131 -1.17 8.61 12.03
C LYS A 131 -2.54 7.93 11.90
N ARG A 132 -3.44 8.23 12.83
CA ARG A 132 -4.86 7.86 12.75
C ARG A 132 -5.59 8.79 11.80
#